data_620ad8cd56f807aedc95647474bfc31e
#
_entry.id   620ad8cd56f807aedc95647474bfc31e
#
_cell.length_a   1.000
_cell.length_b   1.000
_cell.length_c   1.000
_cell.angle_alpha   90.00
_cell.angle_beta   90.00
_cell.angle_gamma   90.00
#
_symmetry.space_group_name_H-M   'P 1'
#
loop_
_entity.id
_entity.type
_entity.pdbx_description
1 polymer ?
#
loop_
_entity_poly.entity_id
_entity_poly.type
_entity_poly.pdbx_seq_one_letter_code
_entity_poly.pdbx_strand_id
1 'polypeptide(L)'
;MDNTNNSCCCGESEHFSGCLICGAPIRYSTTNSIQTCSICHKEQPTNAICENGHFICDACHSYGTYASVIAALRNSTEKGPLLLLEEIMVLPSVHMHGPEHHAIVPCVLLTALRNNGERLDYDAALSEICKRAKQLPGGICGFWGVCGAA
;
A
#
# COMPACT_ATOMS: atom_id res chain seq x y z
N MET A 1 9.70 -24.66 33.62
CA MET A 1 8.56 -23.87 33.10
C MET A 1 9.16 -22.82 32.19
N ASP A 2 9.46 -23.26 30.95
CA ASP A 2 10.29 -22.49 30.05
C ASP A 2 9.42 -21.67 29.12
N ASN A 3 9.54 -20.37 29.29
CA ASN A 3 8.85 -19.36 28.49
C ASN A 3 9.67 -19.16 27.23
N THR A 4 9.37 -19.90 26.15
CA THR A 4 9.99 -19.73 24.86
C THR A 4 9.48 -18.42 24.23
N ASN A 5 10.28 -17.39 24.37
CA ASN A 5 10.17 -16.12 23.69
C ASN A 5 10.32 -16.36 22.17
N ASN A 6 9.22 -16.40 21.46
CA ASN A 6 9.21 -16.48 20.01
C ASN A 6 9.55 -15.08 19.44
N SER A 7 10.85 -14.79 19.37
CA SER A 7 11.37 -13.57 18.75
C SER A 7 11.16 -13.66 17.24
N CYS A 8 10.16 -12.96 16.74
CA CYS A 8 9.94 -12.75 15.33
C CYS A 8 11.09 -11.88 14.79
N CYS A 9 11.90 -12.42 13.89
CA CYS A 9 13.07 -11.77 13.28
C CYS A 9 12.65 -10.75 12.21
N CYS A 10 11.75 -9.84 12.54
CA CYS A 10 11.50 -8.66 11.72
C CYS A 10 12.47 -7.59 12.18
N GLY A 11 13.54 -7.36 11.40
CA GLY A 11 14.42 -6.21 11.62
C GLY A 11 13.56 -4.95 11.72
N GLU A 12 13.89 -4.07 12.66
CA GLU A 12 13.24 -2.79 12.90
C GLU A 12 13.41 -1.87 11.69
N SER A 13 12.64 -2.10 10.62
CA SER A 13 12.29 -1.03 9.69
C SER A 13 11.24 -0.21 10.43
N GLU A 14 11.56 1.02 10.82
CA GLU A 14 10.60 1.97 11.37
C GLU A 14 9.53 2.26 10.31
N HIS A 15 8.53 1.37 10.22
CA HIS A 15 7.34 1.65 9.43
C HIS A 15 6.57 2.76 10.14
N PHE A 16 6.51 3.89 9.48
CA PHE A 16 5.83 5.07 9.98
C PHE A 16 4.33 4.75 10.14
N SER A 17 3.88 4.55 11.37
CA SER A 17 2.47 4.30 11.70
C SER A 17 1.87 5.59 12.27
N GLY A 18 1.17 6.35 11.44
CA GLY A 18 0.56 7.61 11.89
C GLY A 18 0.34 8.58 10.74
N CYS A 19 0.07 9.81 11.08
CA CYS A 19 -0.15 10.88 10.11
C CYS A 19 1.12 11.18 9.31
N LEU A 20 1.05 11.11 7.99
CA LEU A 20 2.17 11.40 7.10
C LEU A 20 2.70 12.86 7.19
N ILE A 21 1.92 13.76 7.81
CA ILE A 21 2.30 15.17 7.96
C ILE A 21 3.02 15.40 9.30
N CYS A 22 2.49 14.83 10.39
CA CYS A 22 2.95 15.16 11.73
C CYS A 22 3.26 13.97 12.64
N GLY A 23 3.11 12.73 12.14
CA GLY A 23 3.37 11.51 12.91
C GLY A 23 2.32 11.17 13.98
N ALA A 24 1.36 12.05 14.25
CA ALA A 24 0.37 11.82 15.29
C ALA A 24 -0.57 10.65 14.94
N PRO A 25 -1.17 9.98 15.94
CA PRO A 25 -2.10 8.89 15.74
C PRO A 25 -3.29 9.27 14.85
N ILE A 26 -3.82 8.29 14.12
CA ILE A 26 -5.05 8.42 13.33
C ILE A 26 -6.23 7.96 14.18
N ARG A 27 -7.27 8.79 14.25
CA ARG A 27 -8.55 8.45 14.87
C ARG A 27 -9.53 8.00 13.80
N TYR A 28 -10.24 6.92 14.09
CA TYR A 28 -11.29 6.37 13.23
C TYR A 28 -12.65 6.61 13.88
N SER A 29 -13.61 7.12 13.12
CA SER A 29 -15.00 7.26 13.55
C SER A 29 -15.89 6.19 12.89
N THR A 30 -17.07 5.96 13.46
CA THR A 30 -18.07 5.05 12.90
C THR A 30 -18.86 5.68 11.76
N THR A 31 -18.77 6.99 11.60
CA THR A 31 -19.49 7.77 10.57
C THR A 31 -18.50 8.56 9.73
N ASN A 32 -18.79 8.68 8.43
CA ASN A 32 -18.02 9.53 7.55
C ASN A 32 -18.32 11.01 7.81
N SER A 33 -17.28 11.83 7.75
CA SER A 33 -17.35 13.29 7.72
C SER A 33 -16.64 13.80 6.47
N ILE A 34 -17.06 14.96 5.94
CA ILE A 34 -16.36 15.60 4.83
C ILE A 34 -15.12 16.29 5.39
N GLN A 35 -13.96 15.93 4.85
CA GLN A 35 -12.67 16.50 5.24
C GLN A 35 -11.91 16.99 4.01
N THR A 36 -11.15 18.07 4.20
CA THR A 36 -10.29 18.63 3.15
C THR A 36 -8.90 17.99 3.21
N CYS A 37 -8.45 17.39 2.10
CA CYS A 37 -7.13 16.82 2.01
C CYS A 37 -6.04 17.90 2.19
N SER A 38 -5.13 17.68 3.13
CA SER A 38 -4.04 18.61 3.44
C SER A 38 -3.02 18.79 2.32
N ILE A 39 -3.02 17.90 1.30
CA ILE A 39 -2.07 17.94 0.17
C ILE A 39 -2.72 18.52 -1.08
N CYS A 40 -3.86 17.96 -1.54
CA CYS A 40 -4.50 18.40 -2.79
C CYS A 40 -5.70 19.34 -2.59
N HIS A 41 -6.06 19.62 -1.35
CA HIS A 41 -7.17 20.51 -0.95
C HIS A 41 -8.55 20.12 -1.49
N LYS A 42 -8.73 18.86 -1.92
CA LYS A 42 -10.04 18.32 -2.31
C LYS A 42 -10.80 17.84 -1.09
N GLU A 43 -12.10 18.10 -1.08
CA GLU A 43 -13.01 17.59 -0.07
C GLU A 43 -13.42 16.15 -0.40
N GLN A 44 -13.37 15.27 0.59
CA GLN A 44 -13.78 13.88 0.46
C GLN A 44 -14.39 13.34 1.75
N PRO A 45 -15.34 12.40 1.66
CA PRO A 45 -15.85 11.72 2.83
C PRO A 45 -14.78 10.78 3.38
N THR A 46 -14.55 10.85 4.69
CA THR A 46 -13.62 9.97 5.40
C THR A 46 -14.12 9.70 6.81
N ASN A 47 -13.74 8.54 7.35
CA ASN A 47 -13.91 8.19 8.75
C ASN A 47 -12.59 8.21 9.53
N ALA A 48 -11.48 8.62 8.89
CA ALA A 48 -10.15 8.65 9.46
C ALA A 48 -9.58 10.07 9.41
N ILE A 49 -9.15 10.58 10.54
CA ILE A 49 -8.50 11.89 10.67
C ILE A 49 -7.40 11.83 11.72
N CYS A 50 -6.31 12.54 11.47
CA CYS A 50 -5.24 12.71 12.44
C CYS A 50 -5.74 13.46 13.69
N GLU A 51 -5.19 13.15 14.88
CA GLU A 51 -5.49 13.86 16.12
C GLU A 51 -5.27 15.36 16.03
N ASN A 52 -4.35 15.81 15.18
CA ASN A 52 -4.07 17.22 14.90
C ASN A 52 -4.89 17.78 13.72
N GLY A 53 -5.93 17.06 13.26
CA GLY A 53 -6.84 17.52 12.22
C GLY A 53 -6.37 17.34 10.78
N HIS A 54 -5.23 16.66 10.52
CA HIS A 54 -4.79 16.40 9.15
C HIS A 54 -5.58 15.23 8.55
N PHE A 55 -6.01 15.40 7.30
CA PHE A 55 -6.53 14.34 6.46
C PHE A 55 -5.76 14.29 5.14
N ILE A 56 -5.41 13.10 4.68
CA ILE A 56 -4.77 12.85 3.39
C ILE A 56 -5.63 11.85 2.62
N CYS A 57 -6.09 12.23 1.44
CA CYS A 57 -6.90 11.35 0.60
C CYS A 57 -6.06 10.20 0.02
N ASP A 58 -6.71 9.09 -0.33
CA ASP A 58 -6.05 7.88 -0.85
C ASP A 58 -5.15 8.16 -2.05
N ALA A 59 -5.58 9.07 -2.94
CA ALA A 59 -4.78 9.45 -4.10
C ALA A 59 -3.47 10.15 -3.72
N CYS A 60 -3.48 11.01 -2.71
CA CYS A 60 -2.27 11.69 -2.23
C CYS A 60 -1.43 10.77 -1.34
N HIS A 61 -2.07 9.88 -0.58
CA HIS A 61 -1.38 8.90 0.26
C HIS A 61 -0.53 7.95 -0.57
N SER A 62 -1.06 7.49 -1.71
CA SER A 62 -0.34 6.58 -2.63
C SER A 62 0.48 7.30 -3.70
N TYR A 63 0.49 8.67 -3.71
CA TYR A 63 1.26 9.41 -4.69
C TYR A 63 2.77 9.20 -4.47
N GLY A 64 3.44 8.76 -5.52
CA GLY A 64 4.87 8.39 -5.46
C GLY A 64 5.12 6.93 -5.10
N THR A 65 4.30 6.27 -4.29
CA THR A 65 4.44 4.85 -3.96
C THR A 65 4.31 3.97 -5.20
N TYR A 66 3.27 4.19 -6.01
CA TYR A 66 3.11 3.44 -7.26
C TYR A 66 4.32 3.59 -8.20
N ALA A 67 4.86 4.80 -8.33
CA ALA A 67 6.03 5.03 -9.19
C ALA A 67 7.26 4.29 -8.66
N SER A 68 7.50 4.33 -7.36
CA SER A 68 8.63 3.65 -6.70
C SER A 68 8.50 2.13 -6.81
N VAL A 69 7.30 1.59 -6.54
CA VAL A 69 7.02 0.15 -6.65
C VAL A 69 7.21 -0.34 -8.09
N ILE A 70 6.63 0.37 -9.07
CA ILE A 70 6.76 -0.01 -10.49
C ILE A 70 8.22 0.07 -10.95
N ALA A 71 8.97 1.08 -10.54
CA ALA A 71 10.39 1.21 -10.87
C ALA A 71 11.22 0.05 -10.29
N ALA A 72 10.99 -0.29 -9.02
CA ALA A 72 11.66 -1.42 -8.38
C ALA A 72 11.34 -2.75 -9.10
N LEU A 73 10.06 -3.02 -9.36
CA LEU A 73 9.62 -4.24 -10.04
C LEU A 73 10.15 -4.35 -11.48
N ARG A 74 10.26 -3.25 -12.22
CA ARG A 74 10.83 -3.24 -13.57
C ARG A 74 12.31 -3.65 -13.57
N ASN A 75 13.04 -3.24 -12.55
CA ASN A 75 14.47 -3.50 -12.42
C ASN A 75 14.79 -4.85 -11.75
N SER A 76 13.83 -5.45 -11.05
CA SER A 76 14.05 -6.73 -10.39
C SER A 76 14.08 -7.89 -11.39
N THR A 77 15.00 -8.81 -11.17
CA THR A 77 15.13 -10.10 -11.88
C THR A 77 14.71 -11.29 -11.02
N GLU A 78 14.26 -11.02 -9.80
CA GLU A 78 13.80 -12.06 -8.87
C GLU A 78 12.58 -12.80 -9.43
N LYS A 79 12.58 -14.13 -9.31
CA LYS A 79 11.54 -15.02 -9.85
C LYS A 79 10.52 -15.46 -8.80
N GLY A 80 10.94 -15.43 -7.55
CA GLY A 80 10.10 -15.83 -6.42
C GLY A 80 9.16 -14.69 -6.02
N PRO A 81 7.83 -14.90 -6.08
CA PRO A 81 6.89 -13.81 -5.75
C PRO A 81 6.99 -13.34 -4.29
N LEU A 82 7.36 -14.23 -3.36
CA LEU A 82 7.54 -13.85 -1.95
C LEU A 82 8.76 -12.96 -1.76
N LEU A 83 9.89 -13.30 -2.38
CA LEU A 83 11.11 -12.49 -2.32
C LEU A 83 10.89 -11.13 -2.99
N LEU A 84 10.20 -11.09 -4.14
CA LEU A 84 9.77 -9.83 -4.77
C LEU A 84 8.91 -8.99 -3.84
N LEU A 85 7.97 -9.62 -3.13
CA LEU A 85 7.11 -8.90 -2.18
C LEU A 85 7.93 -8.32 -1.03
N GLU A 86 8.88 -9.07 -0.49
CA GLU A 86 9.80 -8.61 0.56
C GLU A 86 10.63 -7.41 0.08
N GLU A 87 11.19 -7.46 -1.15
CA GLU A 87 11.89 -6.32 -1.76
C GLU A 87 11.03 -5.06 -1.85
N ILE A 88 9.75 -5.21 -2.18
CA ILE A 88 8.82 -4.08 -2.30
C ILE A 88 8.39 -3.54 -0.93
N MET A 89 8.14 -4.42 0.03
CA MET A 89 7.64 -4.03 1.35
C MET A 89 8.67 -3.24 2.19
N VAL A 90 9.97 -3.35 1.87
CA VAL A 90 11.02 -2.55 2.55
C VAL A 90 11.25 -1.17 1.91
N LEU A 91 10.57 -0.85 0.82
CA LEU A 91 10.70 0.47 0.21
C LEU A 91 10.14 1.55 1.17
N PRO A 92 10.87 2.66 1.38
CA PRO A 92 10.42 3.73 2.31
C PRO A 92 9.08 4.37 1.92
N SER A 93 8.69 4.27 0.65
CA SER A 93 7.43 4.80 0.12
C SER A 93 6.24 3.86 0.33
N VAL A 94 6.46 2.63 0.75
CA VAL A 94 5.40 1.64 1.03
C VAL A 94 5.07 1.69 2.51
N HIS A 95 3.84 2.09 2.82
CA HIS A 95 3.37 2.15 4.20
C HIS A 95 2.85 0.79 4.68
N MET A 96 2.85 0.56 5.99
CA MET A 96 2.31 -0.69 6.56
C MET A 96 0.86 -0.94 6.15
N HIS A 97 0.07 0.12 6.07
CA HIS A 97 -1.34 0.09 5.66
C HIS A 97 -1.61 1.23 4.68
N GLY A 98 -2.08 0.90 3.49
CA GLY A 98 -2.38 1.90 2.49
C GLY A 98 -3.09 1.33 1.25
N PRO A 99 -3.75 2.16 0.44
CA PRO A 99 -4.46 1.73 -0.77
C PRO A 99 -3.51 1.16 -1.84
N GLU A 100 -2.23 1.45 -1.77
CA GLU A 100 -1.20 0.90 -2.67
C GLU A 100 -1.12 -0.63 -2.63
N HIS A 101 -1.45 -1.25 -1.49
CA HIS A 101 -1.44 -2.71 -1.35
C HIS A 101 -2.38 -3.43 -2.33
N HIS A 102 -3.45 -2.75 -2.79
CA HIS A 102 -4.33 -3.29 -3.82
C HIS A 102 -3.61 -3.51 -5.17
N ALA A 103 -2.52 -2.77 -5.43
CA ALA A 103 -1.71 -2.94 -6.64
C ALA A 103 -0.44 -3.76 -6.40
N ILE A 104 0.16 -3.71 -5.21
CA ILE A 104 1.45 -4.36 -4.93
C ILE A 104 1.36 -5.86 -5.21
N VAL A 105 0.39 -6.57 -4.66
CA VAL A 105 0.26 -8.02 -4.81
C VAL A 105 0.13 -8.45 -6.28
N PRO A 106 -0.83 -7.94 -7.07
CA PRO A 106 -0.94 -8.33 -8.47
C PRO A 106 0.27 -7.87 -9.32
N CYS A 107 0.91 -6.73 -9.01
CA CYS A 107 2.12 -6.31 -9.71
C CYS A 107 3.32 -7.24 -9.43
N VAL A 108 3.48 -7.69 -8.20
CA VAL A 108 4.50 -8.67 -7.81
C VAL A 108 4.30 -10.00 -8.54
N LEU A 109 3.08 -10.53 -8.55
CA LEU A 109 2.75 -11.78 -9.26
C LEU A 109 3.02 -11.65 -10.77
N LEU A 110 2.60 -10.55 -11.38
CA LEU A 110 2.87 -10.28 -12.79
C LEU A 110 4.36 -10.20 -13.11
N THR A 111 5.14 -9.57 -12.22
CA THR A 111 6.60 -9.48 -12.36
C THR A 111 7.26 -10.84 -12.24
N ALA A 112 6.82 -11.66 -11.29
CA ALA A 112 7.31 -13.03 -11.15
C ALA A 112 7.04 -13.85 -12.42
N LEU A 113 5.85 -13.75 -13.02
CA LEU A 113 5.51 -14.40 -14.28
C LEU A 113 6.46 -13.96 -15.40
N ARG A 114 6.64 -12.64 -15.60
CA ARG A 114 7.59 -12.10 -16.59
C ARG A 114 9.00 -12.66 -16.38
N ASN A 115 9.48 -12.64 -15.14
CA ASN A 115 10.84 -13.07 -14.81
C ASN A 115 11.04 -14.60 -14.98
N ASN A 116 9.97 -15.38 -14.93
CA ASN A 116 9.96 -16.79 -15.26
C ASN A 116 9.81 -17.08 -16.77
N GLY A 117 9.75 -16.05 -17.60
CA GLY A 117 9.77 -16.18 -19.06
C GLY A 117 8.41 -16.20 -19.74
N GLU A 118 7.33 -15.90 -19.01
CA GLU A 118 6.00 -15.78 -19.59
C GLU A 118 5.93 -14.56 -20.55
N ARG A 119 5.36 -14.79 -21.72
CA ARG A 119 5.16 -13.77 -22.75
C ARG A 119 3.88 -12.98 -22.44
N LEU A 120 4.04 -11.74 -22.04
CA LEU A 120 2.93 -10.84 -21.73
C LEU A 120 3.30 -9.40 -22.08
N ASP A 121 2.30 -8.58 -22.32
CA ASP A 121 2.49 -7.13 -22.43
C ASP A 121 2.59 -6.56 -21.00
N TYR A 122 3.81 -6.60 -20.47
CA TYR A 122 4.09 -6.28 -19.07
C TYR A 122 3.70 -4.85 -18.71
N ASP A 123 4.01 -3.87 -19.56
CA ASP A 123 3.73 -2.48 -19.28
C ASP A 123 2.23 -2.15 -19.35
N ALA A 124 1.53 -2.70 -20.33
CA ALA A 124 0.08 -2.57 -20.41
C ALA A 124 -0.61 -3.22 -19.21
N ALA A 125 -0.18 -4.41 -18.80
CA ALA A 125 -0.74 -5.11 -17.65
C ALA A 125 -0.47 -4.37 -16.33
N LEU A 126 0.74 -3.84 -16.09
CA LEU A 126 1.05 -3.01 -14.92
C LEU A 126 0.17 -1.75 -14.88
N SER A 127 0.01 -1.09 -16.03
CA SER A 127 -0.85 0.10 -16.13
C SER A 127 -2.30 -0.21 -15.78
N GLU A 128 -2.83 -1.32 -16.27
CA GLU A 128 -4.20 -1.75 -16.00
C GLU A 128 -4.40 -2.13 -14.52
N ILE A 129 -3.44 -2.84 -13.91
CA ILE A 129 -3.46 -3.15 -12.47
C ILE A 129 -3.55 -1.85 -11.65
N CYS A 130 -2.66 -0.89 -11.92
CA CYS A 130 -2.66 0.38 -11.19
C CYS A 130 -3.96 1.17 -11.39
N LYS A 131 -4.56 1.11 -12.59
CA LYS A 131 -5.84 1.74 -12.90
C LYS A 131 -6.97 1.12 -12.09
N ARG A 132 -7.04 -0.22 -12.03
CA ARG A 132 -8.06 -0.95 -11.25
C ARG A 132 -7.89 -0.73 -9.75
N ALA A 133 -6.67 -0.83 -9.25
CA ALA A 133 -6.39 -0.61 -7.83
C ALA A 133 -6.84 0.76 -7.32
N LYS A 134 -6.71 1.82 -8.14
CA LYS A 134 -7.18 3.18 -7.81
C LYS A 134 -8.71 3.32 -7.74
N GLN A 135 -9.47 2.35 -8.24
CA GLN A 135 -10.93 2.34 -8.17
C GLN A 135 -11.44 1.69 -6.87
N LEU A 136 -10.57 1.02 -6.13
CA LEU A 136 -10.92 0.36 -4.89
C LEU A 136 -10.80 1.35 -3.72
N PRO A 137 -11.85 1.52 -2.91
CA PRO A 137 -11.79 2.36 -1.73
C PRO A 137 -10.78 1.83 -0.71
N GLY A 138 -10.08 2.72 -0.01
CA GLY A 138 -9.26 2.35 1.13
C GLY A 138 -10.09 1.65 2.21
N GLY A 139 -9.51 0.63 2.86
CA GLY A 139 -10.18 -0.11 3.94
C GLY A 139 -11.23 -1.13 3.52
N ILE A 140 -11.44 -1.35 2.21
CA ILE A 140 -12.46 -2.27 1.67
C ILE A 140 -12.34 -3.69 2.25
N CYS A 141 -11.11 -4.14 2.53
CA CYS A 141 -10.83 -5.45 3.12
C CYS A 141 -11.50 -5.63 4.49
N GLY A 142 -11.55 -4.58 5.30
CA GLY A 142 -12.18 -4.59 6.63
C GLY A 142 -13.70 -4.66 6.56
N PHE A 143 -14.32 -4.14 5.50
CA PHE A 143 -15.76 -4.10 5.35
C PHE A 143 -16.32 -5.34 4.64
N TRP A 144 -15.62 -5.85 3.63
CA TRP A 144 -16.13 -6.91 2.76
C TRP A 144 -15.49 -8.27 3.02
N GLY A 145 -14.50 -8.34 3.90
CA GLY A 145 -13.84 -9.59 4.31
C GLY A 145 -12.96 -10.24 3.23
N VAL A 146 -12.76 -9.57 2.07
CA VAL A 146 -11.87 -10.02 1.01
C VAL A 146 -10.85 -8.94 0.70
N CYS A 147 -9.64 -9.35 0.34
CA CYS A 147 -8.59 -8.41 -0.06
C CYS A 147 -8.97 -7.72 -1.37
N GLY A 148 -8.85 -6.39 -1.43
CA GLY A 148 -9.08 -5.63 -2.66
C GLY A 148 -8.07 -5.93 -3.78
N ALA A 149 -7.00 -6.69 -3.51
CA ALA A 149 -6.07 -7.19 -4.52
C ALA A 149 -6.56 -8.47 -5.22
N ALA A 150 -7.59 -9.12 -4.68
CA ALA A 150 -8.22 -10.32 -5.26
C ALA A 150 -9.33 -9.95 -6.23
#